data_ea47880be897a4a1c21ac451e29521c9
#
_entry.id   ea47880be897a4a1c21ac451e29521c9
#
_cell.length_a   1.000
_cell.length_b   1.000
_cell.length_c   1.000
_cell.angle_alpha   90.00
_cell.angle_beta   90.00
_cell.angle_gamma   90.00
#
_symmetry.space_group_name_H-M   'P 1'
#
loop_
_entity.id
_entity.type
_entity.pdbx_description
1 polymer ?
#
loop_
_entity_poly.entity_id
_entity_poly.type
_entity_poly.pdbx_seq_one_letter_code
_entity_poly.pdbx_strand_id
1 'polypeptide(L)'
;SPDRGWLPDVAEAAKVLEERTDVKLVFACSPGNPTGTLISVGMLRKLAELTAGRALLVIDEAYIEFTPANTAVELLKDYPHVVIIRTLSKAFALAGLRCGFLLSSPAVIGMLRKVIAPYPIPVPCADIAAQALSPESVSLMHRRAAQCVMRKCELEVALEDLDGVEAVYPS
;
A
#
# COMPACT_ATOMS: atom_id res chain seq x y z
N SER A 1 13.17 -10.51 7.88
CA SER A 1 13.19 -11.87 8.47
C SER A 1 12.01 -12.01 9.44
N PRO A 2 11.57 -13.24 9.75
CA PRO A 2 10.51 -13.50 10.74
C PRO A 2 10.77 -12.83 12.09
N ASP A 3 12.02 -12.87 12.56
CA ASP A 3 12.46 -12.28 13.85
C ASP A 3 12.20 -10.77 13.96
N ARG A 4 12.02 -10.09 12.84
CA ARG A 4 11.71 -8.65 12.76
C ARG A 4 10.28 -8.39 12.30
N GLY A 5 9.40 -9.40 12.28
CA GLY A 5 8.04 -9.28 11.76
C GLY A 5 7.99 -8.82 10.29
N TRP A 6 9.00 -9.13 9.50
CA TRP A 6 9.14 -8.73 8.08
C TRP A 6 9.18 -7.21 7.85
N LEU A 7 9.40 -6.42 8.90
CA LEU A 7 9.53 -4.96 8.78
C LEU A 7 10.82 -4.57 8.03
N PRO A 8 10.81 -3.45 7.28
CA PRO A 8 12.01 -2.92 6.64
C PRO A 8 13.04 -2.50 7.69
N ASP A 9 14.32 -2.72 7.37
CA ASP A 9 15.42 -2.18 8.16
C ASP A 9 15.75 -0.77 7.68
N VAL A 10 15.34 0.23 8.45
CA VAL A 10 15.55 1.64 8.09
C VAL A 10 17.04 2.02 8.13
N ALA A 11 17.82 1.38 9.02
CA ALA A 11 19.26 1.65 9.10
C ALA A 11 19.99 1.09 7.87
N GLU A 12 19.64 -0.12 7.45
CA GLU A 12 20.20 -0.70 6.21
C GLU A 12 19.75 0.08 4.98
N ALA A 13 18.50 0.55 4.93
CA ALA A 13 18.02 1.42 3.86
C ALA A 13 18.84 2.74 3.79
N ALA A 14 19.15 3.33 4.94
CA ALA A 14 19.99 4.53 5.00
C ALA A 14 21.39 4.25 4.42
N LYS A 15 22.03 3.16 4.85
CA LYS A 15 23.35 2.75 4.36
C LYS A 15 23.35 2.53 2.84
N VAL A 16 22.38 1.78 2.32
CA VAL A 16 22.26 1.57 0.86
C VAL A 16 22.10 2.90 0.12
N LEU A 17 21.30 3.81 0.65
CA LEU A 17 21.10 5.13 0.04
C LEU A 17 22.35 6.00 0.11
N GLU A 18 23.19 5.88 1.14
CA GLU A 18 24.49 6.57 1.23
C GLU A 18 25.51 6.03 0.21
N GLU A 19 25.59 4.72 0.08
CA GLU A 19 26.55 4.04 -0.80
C GLU A 19 26.14 4.14 -2.30
N ARG A 20 24.83 4.26 -2.58
CA ARG A 20 24.28 4.25 -3.95
C ARG A 20 23.57 5.55 -4.30
N THR A 21 24.21 6.35 -5.11
CA THR A 21 23.67 7.64 -5.61
C THR A 21 22.71 7.48 -6.79
N ASP A 22 22.68 6.31 -7.41
CA ASP A 22 21.85 5.95 -8.57
C ASP A 22 20.42 5.51 -8.20
N VAL A 23 20.12 5.29 -6.92
CA VAL A 23 18.77 4.96 -6.46
C VAL A 23 17.84 6.16 -6.66
N LYS A 24 16.77 5.97 -7.45
CA LYS A 24 15.77 7.00 -7.77
C LYS A 24 14.36 6.66 -7.28
N LEU A 25 14.11 5.39 -6.97
CA LEU A 25 12.82 4.91 -6.46
C LEU A 25 13.06 3.97 -5.28
N VAL A 26 12.31 4.17 -4.22
CA VAL A 26 12.23 3.27 -3.07
C VAL A 26 10.79 2.85 -2.91
N PHE A 27 10.53 1.54 -2.89
CA PHE A 27 9.18 0.99 -2.72
C PHE A 27 9.01 0.44 -1.30
N ALA A 28 7.90 0.81 -0.67
CA ALA A 28 7.46 0.29 0.63
C ALA A 28 6.02 -0.22 0.50
N CYS A 29 5.83 -1.53 0.66
CA CYS A 29 4.50 -2.14 0.60
C CYS A 29 3.90 -2.21 2.00
N SER A 30 2.76 -1.55 2.24
CA SER A 30 2.11 -1.49 3.56
C SER A 30 0.59 -1.36 3.44
N PRO A 31 -0.21 -2.38 3.80
CA PRO A 31 0.21 -3.73 4.22
C PRO A 31 0.96 -4.50 3.13
N GLY A 32 1.97 -5.28 3.53
CA GLY A 32 2.83 -6.04 2.62
C GLY A 32 2.18 -7.33 2.11
N ASN A 33 2.47 -7.69 0.87
CA ASN A 33 2.15 -9.00 0.32
C ASN A 33 3.48 -9.75 0.06
N PRO A 34 3.66 -11.00 0.54
CA PRO A 34 2.67 -11.93 1.11
C PRO A 34 2.52 -11.89 2.63
N THR A 35 3.31 -11.10 3.35
CA THR A 35 3.48 -11.21 4.80
C THR A 35 2.39 -10.53 5.63
N GLY A 36 1.49 -9.74 5.03
CA GLY A 36 0.51 -8.92 5.75
C GLY A 36 1.13 -7.80 6.61
N THR A 37 2.45 -7.68 6.64
CA THR A 37 3.17 -6.75 7.52
C THR A 37 2.73 -5.31 7.30
N LEU A 38 2.34 -4.65 8.39
CA LEU A 38 1.99 -3.24 8.42
C LEU A 38 3.19 -2.42 8.87
N ILE A 39 3.67 -1.54 7.99
CA ILE A 39 4.73 -0.58 8.32
C ILE A 39 4.07 0.61 9.03
N SER A 40 4.54 0.95 10.23
CA SER A 40 3.99 2.10 10.94
C SER A 40 4.21 3.41 10.19
N VAL A 41 3.28 4.37 10.31
CA VAL A 41 3.41 5.70 9.70
C VAL A 41 4.71 6.41 10.15
N GLY A 42 5.13 6.19 11.41
CA GLY A 42 6.41 6.71 11.92
C GLY A 42 7.62 6.14 11.21
N MET A 43 7.60 4.86 10.83
CA MET A 43 8.67 4.24 10.04
C MET A 43 8.63 4.70 8.58
N LEU A 44 7.44 4.84 7.99
CA LEU A 44 7.28 5.42 6.64
C LEU A 44 7.77 6.88 6.59
N ARG A 45 7.55 7.65 7.65
CA ARG A 45 8.09 9.01 7.80
C ARG A 45 9.62 9.02 7.78
N LYS A 46 10.27 8.12 8.51
CA LYS A 46 11.74 7.98 8.48
C LYS A 46 12.26 7.64 7.08
N LEU A 47 11.58 6.76 6.35
CA LEU A 47 11.92 6.45 4.97
C LEU A 47 11.73 7.67 4.05
N ALA A 48 10.69 8.48 4.27
CA ALA A 48 10.49 9.72 3.54
C ALA A 48 11.61 10.74 3.81
N GLU A 49 12.05 10.88 5.06
CA GLU A 49 13.19 11.72 5.43
C GLU A 49 14.48 11.26 4.72
N LEU A 50 14.78 9.97 4.71
CA LEU A 50 15.94 9.38 4.06
C LEU A 50 15.95 9.56 2.53
N THR A 51 14.79 9.56 1.89
CA THR A 51 14.66 9.69 0.43
C THR A 51 14.53 11.13 -0.06
N ALA A 52 14.38 12.09 0.85
CA ALA A 52 14.20 13.50 0.53
C ALA A 52 15.36 14.05 -0.34
N GLY A 53 15.00 14.73 -1.42
CA GLY A 53 15.97 15.37 -2.34
C GLY A 53 16.75 14.40 -3.24
N ARG A 54 16.51 13.05 -3.17
CA ARG A 54 17.30 12.08 -3.92
C ARG A 54 16.48 11.00 -4.66
N ALA A 55 15.38 10.55 -4.09
CA ALA A 55 14.54 9.49 -4.66
C ALA A 55 13.06 9.76 -4.36
N LEU A 56 12.16 9.18 -5.16
CA LEU A 56 10.75 9.08 -4.80
C LEU A 56 10.57 7.91 -3.84
N LEU A 57 9.80 8.11 -2.78
CA LEU A 57 9.28 7.04 -1.94
C LEU A 57 7.89 6.65 -2.43
N VAL A 58 7.76 5.45 -2.95
CA VAL A 58 6.49 4.87 -3.42
C VAL A 58 5.95 3.94 -2.34
N ILE A 59 4.83 4.32 -1.74
CA ILE A 59 4.15 3.53 -0.72
C ILE A 59 2.99 2.80 -1.40
N ASP A 60 3.09 1.48 -1.45
CA ASP A 60 2.04 0.63 -2.01
C ASP A 60 1.02 0.30 -0.92
N GLU A 61 -0.14 0.95 -1.01
CA GLU A 61 -1.30 0.77 -0.15
C GLU A 61 -2.40 -0.09 -0.81
N ALA A 62 -2.04 -1.08 -1.63
CA ALA A 62 -3.03 -1.93 -2.31
C ALA A 62 -3.98 -2.67 -1.36
N TYR A 63 -3.63 -2.82 -0.10
CA TYR A 63 -4.43 -3.50 0.93
C TYR A 63 -4.86 -2.59 2.08
N ILE A 64 -4.74 -1.28 1.95
CA ILE A 64 -4.96 -0.33 3.05
C ILE A 64 -6.40 -0.33 3.57
N GLU A 65 -7.38 -0.69 2.76
CA GLU A 65 -8.78 -0.74 3.15
C GLU A 65 -9.07 -1.77 4.26
N PHE A 66 -8.16 -2.74 4.47
CA PHE A 66 -8.24 -3.71 5.58
C PHE A 66 -7.69 -3.13 6.89
N THR A 67 -6.97 -2.01 6.85
CA THR A 67 -6.41 -1.31 8.02
C THR A 67 -6.35 0.21 7.80
N PRO A 68 -7.48 0.88 7.59
CA PRO A 68 -7.54 2.26 7.07
C PRO A 68 -6.94 3.31 8.02
N ALA A 69 -6.85 3.03 9.32
CA ALA A 69 -6.24 3.94 10.29
C ALA A 69 -4.72 4.12 10.10
N ASN A 70 -4.08 3.26 9.30
CA ASN A 70 -2.63 3.25 9.11
C ASN A 70 -2.19 3.82 7.74
N THR A 71 -3.05 4.52 7.04
CA THR A 71 -2.70 5.15 5.76
C THR A 71 -1.61 6.21 5.94
N ALA A 72 -0.69 6.25 4.96
CA ALA A 72 0.39 7.23 4.90
C ALA A 72 -0.02 8.54 4.20
N VAL A 73 -1.29 8.76 3.87
CA VAL A 73 -1.77 9.95 3.12
C VAL A 73 -1.35 11.26 3.78
N GLU A 74 -1.25 11.32 5.10
CA GLU A 74 -0.79 12.52 5.79
C GLU A 74 0.64 12.94 5.44
N LEU A 75 1.50 11.99 5.06
CA LEU A 75 2.89 12.29 4.66
C LEU A 75 2.96 13.16 3.40
N LEU A 76 1.93 13.14 2.56
CA LEU A 76 1.87 13.95 1.35
C LEU A 76 1.89 15.47 1.63
N LYS A 77 1.51 15.89 2.84
CA LYS A 77 1.54 17.30 3.26
C LYS A 77 2.97 17.81 3.44
N ASP A 78 3.84 16.95 3.98
CA ASP A 78 5.18 17.33 4.41
C ASP A 78 6.26 16.87 3.39
N TYR A 79 5.97 15.83 2.59
CA TYR A 79 6.94 15.17 1.72
C TYR A 79 6.45 15.12 0.25
N PRO A 80 6.77 16.14 -0.56
CA PRO A 80 6.27 16.24 -1.94
C PRO A 80 6.80 15.15 -2.90
N HIS A 81 7.82 14.40 -2.50
CA HIS A 81 8.40 13.26 -3.23
C HIS A 81 7.79 11.92 -2.84
N VAL A 82 6.84 11.90 -1.91
CA VAL A 82 6.07 10.67 -1.57
C VAL A 82 4.99 10.44 -2.61
N VAL A 83 4.85 9.19 -2.99
CA VAL A 83 3.82 8.68 -3.89
C VAL A 83 3.07 7.56 -3.19
N ILE A 84 1.76 7.63 -3.14
CA ILE A 84 0.92 6.54 -2.62
C ILE A 84 0.16 5.93 -3.77
N ILE A 85 0.22 4.61 -3.90
CA ILE A 85 -0.53 3.87 -4.92
C ILE A 85 -1.60 3.01 -4.27
N ARG A 86 -2.80 3.00 -4.86
CA ARG A 86 -3.96 2.21 -4.44
C ARG A 86 -4.63 1.54 -5.64
N THR A 87 -5.47 0.58 -5.37
CA THR A 87 -6.14 -0.20 -6.42
C THR A 87 -7.58 -0.55 -6.05
N LEU A 88 -8.43 -0.68 -7.06
CA LEU A 88 -9.76 -1.26 -6.91
C LEU A 88 -9.74 -2.80 -6.98
N SER A 89 -8.57 -3.40 -7.21
CA SER A 89 -8.42 -4.84 -7.45
C SER A 89 -8.64 -5.71 -6.21
N LYS A 90 -8.47 -5.17 -4.99
CA LYS A 90 -8.46 -5.94 -3.73
C LYS A 90 -9.76 -5.76 -2.95
N ALA A 91 -9.84 -4.84 -2.00
CA ALA A 91 -11.01 -4.67 -1.15
C ALA A 91 -12.30 -4.38 -1.94
N PHE A 92 -12.21 -3.70 -3.07
CA PHE A 92 -13.33 -3.45 -3.97
C PHE A 92 -13.71 -4.64 -4.85
N ALA A 93 -12.93 -5.75 -4.83
CA ALA A 93 -13.16 -6.97 -5.62
C ALA A 93 -13.23 -6.75 -7.15
N LEU A 94 -12.56 -5.73 -7.68
CA LEU A 94 -12.59 -5.34 -9.09
C LEU A 94 -11.25 -5.60 -9.80
N ALA A 95 -10.61 -6.74 -9.52
CA ALA A 95 -9.32 -7.10 -10.12
C ALA A 95 -9.35 -7.12 -11.66
N GLY A 96 -10.46 -7.57 -12.25
CA GLY A 96 -10.67 -7.59 -13.70
C GLY A 96 -10.81 -6.21 -14.33
N LEU A 97 -11.12 -5.17 -13.56
CA LEU A 97 -11.30 -3.80 -14.05
C LEU A 97 -9.98 -3.12 -14.45
N ARG A 98 -8.86 -3.59 -13.93
CA ARG A 98 -7.51 -3.04 -14.16
C ARG A 98 -7.41 -1.55 -13.79
N CYS A 99 -8.08 -1.12 -12.75
CA CYS A 99 -8.13 0.26 -12.30
C CYS A 99 -7.44 0.43 -10.95
N GLY A 100 -6.56 1.40 -10.88
CA GLY A 100 -5.90 1.89 -9.68
C GLY A 100 -5.68 3.39 -9.77
N PHE A 101 -5.20 3.99 -8.72
CA PHE A 101 -4.92 5.41 -8.67
C PHE A 101 -3.70 5.70 -7.81
N LEU A 102 -3.20 6.91 -7.99
CA LEU A 102 -1.99 7.37 -7.36
C LEU A 102 -2.23 8.77 -6.78
N LEU A 103 -1.68 9.00 -5.59
CA LEU A 103 -1.71 10.26 -4.87
C LEU A 103 -0.28 10.76 -4.71
N SER A 104 -0.01 12.00 -5.07
CA SER A 104 1.30 12.65 -4.90
C SER A 104 1.19 14.16 -5.09
N SER A 105 2.31 14.86 -5.01
CA SER A 105 2.40 16.29 -5.31
C SER A 105 2.05 16.59 -6.77
N PRO A 106 1.53 17.81 -7.08
CA PRO A 106 1.22 18.21 -8.46
C PRO A 106 2.42 18.08 -9.41
N ALA A 107 3.65 18.29 -8.92
CA ALA A 107 4.85 18.17 -9.72
C ALA A 107 5.09 16.73 -10.17
N VAL A 108 4.98 15.75 -9.27
CA VAL A 108 5.10 14.31 -9.59
C VAL A 108 3.97 13.88 -10.51
N ILE A 109 2.73 14.26 -10.22
CA ILE A 109 1.58 13.96 -11.09
C ILE A 109 1.78 14.53 -12.50
N GLY A 110 2.29 15.77 -12.62
CA GLY A 110 2.59 16.40 -13.90
C GLY A 110 3.63 15.65 -14.73
N MET A 111 4.62 15.05 -14.08
CA MET A 111 5.62 14.19 -14.74
C MET A 111 5.01 12.86 -15.21
N LEU A 112 4.24 12.21 -14.35
CA LEU A 112 3.60 10.92 -14.67
C LEU A 112 2.61 11.04 -15.82
N ARG A 113 1.87 12.16 -15.91
CA ARG A 113 0.95 12.42 -17.03
C ARG A 113 1.65 12.47 -18.40
N LYS A 114 2.95 12.74 -18.45
CA LYS A 114 3.71 12.77 -19.71
C LYS A 114 4.07 11.38 -20.24
N VAL A 115 4.05 10.37 -19.37
CA VAL A 115 4.45 9.00 -19.71
C VAL A 115 3.30 7.99 -19.68
N ILE A 116 2.15 8.36 -19.12
CA ILE A 116 0.96 7.51 -19.13
C ILE A 116 0.39 7.40 -20.55
N ALA A 117 -0.15 6.23 -20.91
CA ALA A 117 -0.80 6.03 -22.19
C ALA A 117 -1.96 7.04 -22.40
N PRO A 118 -2.23 7.50 -23.64
CA PRO A 118 -3.28 8.50 -23.91
C PRO A 118 -4.68 8.09 -23.43
N TYR A 119 -5.00 6.80 -23.48
CA TYR A 119 -6.29 6.25 -23.08
C TYR A 119 -6.09 5.08 -22.10
N PRO A 120 -5.65 5.35 -20.86
CA PRO A 120 -5.20 4.30 -19.94
C PRO A 120 -6.35 3.45 -19.39
N ILE A 121 -7.57 3.98 -19.37
CA ILE A 121 -8.75 3.31 -18.84
C ILE A 121 -9.88 3.36 -19.88
N PRO A 122 -10.42 2.21 -20.34
CA PRO A 122 -11.59 2.17 -21.19
C PRO A 122 -12.82 2.80 -20.52
N VAL A 123 -13.68 3.45 -21.31
CA VAL A 123 -14.90 4.13 -20.79
C VAL A 123 -15.77 3.21 -19.92
N PRO A 124 -16.09 1.94 -20.32
CA PRO A 124 -16.88 1.08 -19.46
C PRO A 124 -16.19 0.76 -18.11
N CYS A 125 -14.86 0.69 -18.09
CA CYS A 125 -14.12 0.49 -16.84
C CYS A 125 -14.18 1.74 -15.95
N ALA A 126 -14.14 2.93 -16.54
CA ALA A 126 -14.27 4.18 -15.80
C ALA A 126 -15.66 4.31 -15.17
N ASP A 127 -16.72 3.96 -15.90
CA ASP A 127 -18.11 3.99 -15.40
C ASP A 127 -18.31 3.02 -14.23
N ILE A 128 -17.78 1.78 -14.34
CA ILE A 128 -17.84 0.80 -13.24
C ILE A 128 -17.02 1.28 -12.04
N ALA A 129 -15.85 1.85 -12.26
CA ALA A 129 -15.02 2.42 -11.19
C ALA A 129 -15.76 3.55 -10.47
N ALA A 130 -16.42 4.44 -11.20
CA ALA A 130 -17.21 5.53 -10.61
C ALA A 130 -18.37 5.00 -9.74
N GLN A 131 -19.07 3.97 -10.19
CA GLN A 131 -20.13 3.31 -9.41
C GLN A 131 -19.57 2.63 -8.15
N ALA A 132 -18.41 1.97 -8.25
CA ALA A 132 -17.75 1.33 -7.11
C ALA A 132 -17.28 2.32 -6.04
N LEU A 133 -17.09 3.57 -6.42
CA LEU A 133 -16.69 4.66 -5.51
C LEU A 133 -17.89 5.48 -4.99
N SER A 134 -19.13 5.05 -5.26
CA SER A 134 -20.30 5.66 -4.62
C SER A 134 -20.28 5.45 -3.11
N PRO A 135 -20.87 6.35 -2.31
CA PRO A 135 -20.90 6.23 -0.84
C PRO A 135 -21.43 4.87 -0.37
N GLU A 136 -22.47 4.33 -1.03
CA GLU A 136 -23.07 3.03 -0.72
C GLU A 136 -22.10 1.89 -0.99
N SER A 137 -21.43 1.91 -2.14
CA SER A 137 -20.44 0.88 -2.53
C SER A 137 -19.22 0.91 -1.62
N VAL A 138 -18.71 2.09 -1.28
CA VAL A 138 -17.62 2.27 -0.31
C VAL A 138 -18.02 1.76 1.07
N SER A 139 -19.22 2.05 1.54
CA SER A 139 -19.73 1.53 2.80
C SER A 139 -19.84 -0.01 2.79
N LEU A 140 -20.29 -0.60 1.69
CA LEU A 140 -20.32 -2.06 1.52
C LEU A 140 -18.91 -2.65 1.53
N MET A 141 -17.97 -2.05 0.82
CA MET A 141 -16.57 -2.47 0.80
C MET A 141 -15.98 -2.48 2.22
N HIS A 142 -16.17 -1.42 3.00
CA HIS A 142 -15.67 -1.37 4.38
C HIS A 142 -16.25 -2.47 5.27
N ARG A 143 -17.56 -2.77 5.17
CA ARG A 143 -18.18 -3.88 5.91
C ARG A 143 -17.56 -5.22 5.52
N ARG A 144 -17.34 -5.46 4.22
CA ARG A 144 -16.70 -6.70 3.72
C ARG A 144 -15.25 -6.81 4.16
N ALA A 145 -14.48 -5.72 4.10
CA ALA A 145 -13.10 -5.69 4.59
C ALA A 145 -13.04 -6.04 6.08
N ALA A 146 -13.90 -5.44 6.91
CA ALA A 146 -13.99 -5.76 8.34
C ALA A 146 -14.34 -7.24 8.58
N GLN A 147 -15.27 -7.82 7.80
CA GLN A 147 -15.59 -9.26 7.89
C GLN A 147 -14.39 -10.14 7.52
N CYS A 148 -13.61 -9.76 6.50
CA CYS A 148 -12.39 -10.49 6.15
C CYS A 148 -11.37 -10.48 7.29
N VAL A 149 -11.17 -9.32 7.93
CA VAL A 149 -10.26 -9.18 9.08
C VAL A 149 -10.73 -10.06 10.25
N MET A 150 -12.03 -10.09 10.56
CA MET A 150 -12.57 -10.97 11.61
C MET A 150 -12.31 -12.45 11.29
N ARG A 151 -12.62 -12.88 10.07
CA ARG A 151 -12.43 -14.27 9.65
C ARG A 151 -10.96 -14.68 9.59
N LYS A 152 -10.07 -13.73 9.31
CA LYS A 152 -8.64 -13.95 9.40
C LYS A 152 -8.23 -14.31 10.84
N CYS A 153 -8.69 -13.56 11.85
CA CYS A 153 -8.40 -13.87 13.25
C CYS A 153 -8.94 -15.25 13.66
N GLU A 154 -10.14 -15.62 13.21
CA GLU A 154 -10.70 -16.96 13.45
C GLU A 154 -9.83 -18.06 12.82
N LEU A 155 -9.32 -17.83 11.62
CA LEU A 155 -8.42 -18.75 10.93
C LEU A 155 -7.07 -18.86 11.62
N GLU A 156 -6.48 -17.76 12.08
CA GLU A 156 -5.21 -17.75 12.82
C GLU A 156 -5.29 -18.64 14.07
N VAL A 157 -6.36 -18.47 14.88
CA VAL A 157 -6.61 -19.33 16.06
C VAL A 157 -6.77 -20.79 15.65
N ALA A 158 -7.56 -21.09 14.62
CA ALA A 158 -7.75 -22.45 14.15
C ALA A 158 -6.47 -23.10 13.62
N LEU A 159 -5.56 -22.32 13.05
CA LEU A 159 -4.26 -22.81 12.57
C LEU A 159 -3.31 -23.10 13.73
N GLU A 160 -3.31 -22.30 14.80
CA GLU A 160 -2.50 -22.51 16.01
C GLU A 160 -2.86 -23.82 16.72
N ASP A 161 -4.13 -24.26 16.62
CA ASP A 161 -4.63 -25.49 17.23
C ASP A 161 -4.33 -26.76 16.39
N LEU A 162 -3.74 -26.63 15.20
CA LEU A 162 -3.46 -27.79 14.34
C LEU A 162 -2.13 -28.47 14.70
N ASP A 163 -2.19 -29.80 14.81
CA ASP A 163 -1.00 -30.63 14.98
C ASP A 163 -0.01 -30.43 13.79
N GLY A 164 1.24 -30.16 14.12
CA GLY A 164 2.32 -29.96 13.14
C GLY A 164 2.49 -28.49 12.67
N VAL A 165 1.67 -27.56 13.14
CA VAL A 165 1.89 -26.11 12.95
C VAL A 165 2.80 -25.61 14.07
N GLU A 166 4.01 -25.19 13.74
CA GLU A 166 5.00 -24.70 14.71
C GLU A 166 4.78 -23.22 15.06
N ALA A 167 4.32 -22.42 14.10
CA ALA A 167 4.05 -20.99 14.31
C ALA A 167 3.05 -20.45 13.27
N VAL A 168 2.18 -19.56 13.71
CA VAL A 168 1.33 -18.70 12.85
C VAL A 168 1.86 -17.27 12.99
N TYR A 169 2.26 -16.66 11.87
CA TYR A 169 2.79 -15.30 11.88
C TYR A 169 1.65 -14.28 11.69
N PRO A 170 1.69 -13.16 12.43
CA PRO A 170 0.72 -12.07 12.22
C PRO A 170 0.75 -11.56 10.77
N SER A 171 -0.40 -11.36 10.19
CA SER A 171 -0.53 -10.90 8.79
C SER A 171 -1.57 -9.77 8.67
#